data_fa54be805399b140a8de38d45f660f89
#
_entry.id   fa54be805399b140a8de38d45f660f89
#
_cell.length_a   1.000
_cell.length_b   1.000
_cell.length_c   1.000
_cell.angle_alpha   90.00
_cell.angle_beta   90.00
_cell.angle_gamma   90.00
#
_symmetry.space_group_name_H-M   'P 1'
#
loop_
_entity.id
_entity.type
_entity.pdbx_description
1 polymer ?
#
loop_
_entity_poly.entity_id
_entity_poly.type
_entity_poly.pdbx_seq_one_letter_code
_entity_poly.pdbx_strand_id
1 'polypeptide(L)'
;MEYNYRDCNNELMIKLIGKLTLELPQLEVDLREQLKIKKVIEEVLYDYEVTSRKTALVNSDLEEKINYFLATKKLEGLSSATLKGYNYNLRKLQRYFNKPISTITTPDIKMFMYAESESKSPAGMNTFMTSIRLFFKWLQNEEFIIKDPCASIKPVKEPKREKKPLNEEQLEILRDCMLSRRDRAILEFFLSTGCRVGEVGNVKVSDLDFNKK
;
A
#
# COMPACT_ATOMS: atom_id res chain seq x y z
N MET A 1 22.44 10.42 19.93
CA MET A 1 21.74 11.61 20.49
C MET A 1 20.81 11.08 21.57
N GLU A 2 21.19 11.22 22.83
CA GLU A 2 20.31 10.95 23.96
C GLU A 2 19.23 12.02 23.97
N TYR A 3 18.01 11.67 23.56
CA TYR A 3 16.84 12.52 23.75
C TYR A 3 16.54 12.62 25.24
N ASN A 4 16.50 13.84 25.74
CA ASN A 4 16.40 14.18 27.13
C ASN A 4 14.97 13.92 27.64
N TYR A 5 14.70 12.70 28.12
CA TYR A 5 13.40 12.25 28.69
C TYR A 5 12.90 13.17 29.83
N ARG A 6 13.80 13.86 30.51
CA ARG A 6 13.44 14.84 31.54
C ARG A 6 12.64 16.03 31.00
N ASP A 7 12.82 16.41 29.73
CA ASP A 7 12.09 17.54 29.14
C ASP A 7 10.61 17.24 28.91
N CYS A 8 10.26 16.01 28.48
CA CYS A 8 8.87 15.64 28.21
C CYS A 8 8.02 15.55 29.50
N ASN A 9 8.60 15.01 30.60
CA ASN A 9 7.91 14.95 31.89
C ASN A 9 7.68 16.35 32.43
N ASN A 10 8.67 17.25 32.31
CA ASN A 10 8.55 18.65 32.72
C ASN A 10 7.50 19.41 31.89
N GLU A 11 7.48 19.22 30.57
CA GLU A 11 6.49 19.85 29.68
C GLU A 11 5.05 19.37 29.99
N LEU A 12 4.89 18.07 30.24
CA LEU A 12 3.59 17.50 30.65
C LEU A 12 3.13 18.07 31.97
N MET A 13 4.03 18.14 32.97
CA MET A 13 3.74 18.68 34.30
C MET A 13 3.30 20.14 34.23
N ILE A 14 4.00 20.99 33.47
CA ILE A 14 3.62 22.39 33.26
C ILE A 14 2.23 22.51 32.63
N LYS A 15 1.93 21.68 31.61
CA LYS A 15 0.63 21.67 30.95
C LYS A 15 -0.50 21.18 31.86
N LEU A 16 -0.23 20.17 32.71
CA LEU A 16 -1.21 19.67 33.68
C LEU A 16 -1.52 20.74 34.76
N ILE A 17 -0.49 21.34 35.35
CA ILE A 17 -0.68 22.40 36.33
C ILE A 17 -1.44 23.59 35.72
N GLY A 18 -1.06 24.03 34.49
CA GLY A 18 -1.75 25.11 33.79
C GLY A 18 -3.22 24.81 33.53
N LYS A 19 -3.58 23.58 33.13
CA LYS A 19 -4.99 23.20 32.98
C LYS A 19 -5.73 23.10 34.29
N LEU A 20 -5.11 22.54 35.32
CA LEU A 20 -5.73 22.47 36.65
C LEU A 20 -6.00 23.86 37.23
N THR A 21 -5.12 24.83 37.02
CA THR A 21 -5.31 26.22 37.46
C THR A 21 -6.47 26.90 36.72
N LEU A 22 -6.68 26.59 35.41
CA LEU A 22 -7.81 27.11 34.66
C LEU A 22 -9.17 26.52 35.07
N GLU A 23 -9.20 25.24 35.41
CA GLU A 23 -10.44 24.56 35.85
C GLU A 23 -10.76 24.79 37.31
N LEU A 24 -9.74 25.07 38.15
CA LEU A 24 -9.85 25.29 39.59
C LEU A 24 -9.22 26.65 39.98
N PRO A 25 -9.97 27.76 39.82
CA PRO A 25 -9.44 29.11 40.08
C PRO A 25 -8.90 29.32 41.53
N GLN A 26 -9.33 28.47 42.44
CA GLN A 26 -8.82 28.49 43.85
C GLN A 26 -7.32 28.18 43.93
N LEU A 27 -6.79 27.42 42.95
CA LEU A 27 -5.35 27.10 42.86
C LEU A 27 -4.49 28.27 42.39
N GLU A 28 -5.09 29.27 41.74
CA GLU A 28 -4.37 30.46 41.27
C GLU A 28 -3.87 31.34 42.41
N VAL A 29 -4.55 31.29 43.56
CA VAL A 29 -4.30 32.15 44.73
C VAL A 29 -3.38 31.48 45.76
N ASP A 30 -3.32 30.14 45.83
CA ASP A 30 -2.53 29.43 46.84
C ASP A 30 -1.29 28.72 46.26
N LEU A 31 -0.17 29.39 46.31
CA LEU A 31 1.14 28.87 45.89
C LEU A 31 1.56 27.59 46.62
N ARG A 32 1.09 27.39 47.87
CA ARG A 32 1.41 26.19 48.64
C ARG A 32 0.68 24.96 48.11
N GLU A 33 -0.56 25.12 47.66
CA GLU A 33 -1.32 24.04 47.08
C GLU A 33 -0.79 23.67 45.66
N GLN A 34 -0.41 24.64 44.87
CA GLN A 34 0.27 24.39 43.60
C GLN A 34 1.56 23.58 43.76
N LEU A 35 2.38 23.92 44.77
CA LEU A 35 3.61 23.19 45.07
C LEU A 35 3.35 21.75 45.56
N LYS A 36 2.28 21.52 46.31
CA LYS A 36 1.88 20.17 46.74
C LYS A 36 1.45 19.33 45.54
N ILE A 37 0.60 19.88 44.67
CA ILE A 37 0.15 19.21 43.44
C ILE A 37 1.34 18.89 42.53
N LYS A 38 2.25 19.84 42.35
CA LYS A 38 3.48 19.64 41.60
C LYS A 38 4.28 18.45 42.12
N LYS A 39 4.48 18.38 43.45
CA LYS A 39 5.23 17.31 44.09
C LYS A 39 4.56 15.94 43.89
N VAL A 40 3.24 15.85 44.02
CA VAL A 40 2.49 14.61 43.78
C VAL A 40 2.60 14.15 42.32
N ILE A 41 2.52 15.09 41.37
CA ILE A 41 2.68 14.77 39.96
C ILE A 41 4.12 14.30 39.65
N GLU A 42 5.14 14.93 40.24
CA GLU A 42 6.54 14.51 40.12
C GLU A 42 6.77 13.11 40.70
N GLU A 43 6.21 12.78 41.85
CA GLU A 43 6.29 11.44 42.44
C GLU A 43 5.63 10.38 41.56
N VAL A 44 4.46 10.66 41.01
CA VAL A 44 3.77 9.72 40.09
C VAL A 44 4.52 9.56 38.77
N LEU A 45 5.03 10.64 38.19
CA LEU A 45 5.75 10.59 36.90
C LEU A 45 7.16 10.01 37.03
N TYR A 46 7.69 9.85 38.26
CA TYR A 46 9.00 9.26 38.48
C TYR A 46 9.13 7.83 37.95
N ASP A 47 8.04 7.04 38.03
CA ASP A 47 7.97 5.65 37.59
C ASP A 47 7.57 5.50 36.13
N TYR A 48 7.34 6.62 35.41
CA TYR A 48 6.85 6.61 34.04
C TYR A 48 7.77 7.36 33.08
N GLU A 49 8.04 6.75 31.93
CA GLU A 49 8.71 7.35 30.79
C GLU A 49 7.66 7.95 29.84
N VAL A 50 7.40 9.27 29.97
CA VAL A 50 6.40 9.94 29.13
C VAL A 50 7.05 10.44 27.85
N THR A 51 6.55 9.95 26.70
CA THR A 51 6.97 10.44 25.38
C THR A 51 5.85 11.28 24.75
N SER A 52 6.21 12.47 24.26
CA SER A 52 5.25 13.31 23.53
C SER A 52 4.79 12.60 22.25
N ARG A 53 3.48 12.56 21.98
CA ARG A 53 2.94 12.05 20.69
C ARG A 53 3.55 12.73 19.45
N LYS A 54 4.11 13.95 19.59
CA LYS A 54 4.79 14.67 18.51
C LYS A 54 6.25 14.29 18.35
N THR A 55 6.88 13.70 19.36
CA THR A 55 8.29 13.30 19.38
C THR A 55 8.52 11.79 19.38
N ALA A 56 7.49 10.98 19.62
CA ALA A 56 7.59 9.60 19.21
C ALA A 56 7.86 9.65 17.70
N LEU A 57 9.07 9.34 17.30
CA LEU A 57 9.37 8.93 15.92
C LEU A 57 8.45 7.75 15.66
N VAL A 58 7.28 8.06 15.14
CA VAL A 58 6.31 7.06 14.71
C VAL A 58 6.92 6.45 13.48
N ASN A 59 7.87 5.53 13.71
CA ASN A 59 8.48 4.78 12.65
C ASN A 59 7.36 4.05 11.92
N SER A 60 7.24 4.31 10.64
CA SER A 60 6.33 3.58 9.78
C SER A 60 6.75 2.10 9.81
N ASP A 61 5.86 1.23 10.25
CA ASP A 61 6.01 -0.22 10.24
C ASP A 61 5.66 -0.86 8.89
N LEU A 62 5.31 -0.01 7.91
CA LEU A 62 4.89 -0.42 6.56
C LEU A 62 5.93 -1.31 5.87
N GLU A 63 7.22 -1.00 6.00
CA GLU A 63 8.27 -1.79 5.35
C GLU A 63 8.32 -3.22 5.87
N GLU A 64 8.29 -3.40 7.17
CA GLU A 64 8.27 -4.70 7.83
C GLU A 64 7.04 -5.50 7.40
N LYS A 65 5.86 -4.89 7.45
CA LYS A 65 4.61 -5.55 7.08
C LYS A 65 4.51 -5.88 5.59
N ILE A 66 5.06 -5.04 4.72
CA ILE A 66 5.15 -5.32 3.28
C ILE A 66 6.06 -6.54 3.02
N ASN A 67 7.21 -6.59 3.67
CA ASN A 67 8.14 -7.71 3.51
C ASN A 67 7.51 -9.02 4.01
N TYR A 68 6.81 -8.98 5.15
CA TYR A 68 6.10 -10.14 5.69
C TYR A 68 4.97 -10.59 4.75
N PHE A 69 4.15 -9.67 4.25
CA PHE A 69 3.12 -9.96 3.25
C PHE A 69 3.69 -10.66 2.02
N LEU A 70 4.78 -10.13 1.44
CA LEU A 70 5.42 -10.70 0.25
C LEU A 70 5.98 -12.10 0.52
N ALA A 71 6.55 -12.34 1.72
CA ALA A 71 7.01 -13.65 2.13
C ALA A 71 5.85 -14.66 2.25
N THR A 72 4.73 -14.26 2.88
CA THR A 72 3.51 -15.07 2.98
C THR A 72 2.97 -15.42 1.58
N LYS A 73 2.86 -14.42 0.69
CA LYS A 73 2.38 -14.65 -0.69
C LYS A 73 3.32 -15.54 -1.53
N LYS A 74 4.61 -15.50 -1.23
CA LYS A 74 5.57 -16.43 -1.85
C LYS A 74 5.36 -17.87 -1.36
N LEU A 75 5.11 -18.06 -0.07
CA LEU A 75 4.77 -19.38 0.50
C LEU A 75 3.46 -19.93 -0.05
N GLU A 76 2.48 -19.07 -0.35
CA GLU A 76 1.23 -19.43 -1.04
C GLU A 76 1.43 -19.83 -2.52
N GLY A 77 2.66 -19.79 -3.04
CA GLY A 77 2.97 -20.23 -4.40
C GLY A 77 2.76 -19.19 -5.49
N LEU A 78 2.62 -17.90 -5.16
CA LEU A 78 2.46 -16.85 -6.18
C LEU A 78 3.72 -16.71 -7.04
N SER A 79 3.50 -16.45 -8.34
CA SER A 79 4.59 -16.27 -9.29
C SER A 79 5.48 -15.07 -8.93
N SER A 80 6.77 -15.16 -9.30
CA SER A 80 7.74 -14.08 -9.08
C SER A 80 7.32 -12.78 -9.77
N ALA A 81 6.64 -12.85 -10.92
CA ALA A 81 6.11 -11.69 -11.63
C ALA A 81 5.00 -10.98 -10.84
N THR A 82 4.08 -11.74 -10.24
CA THR A 82 3.01 -11.21 -9.38
C THR A 82 3.60 -10.54 -8.13
N LEU A 83 4.57 -11.18 -7.48
CA LEU A 83 5.24 -10.64 -6.30
C LEU A 83 5.99 -9.34 -6.60
N LYS A 84 6.66 -9.25 -7.76
CA LYS A 84 7.30 -8.01 -8.23
C LYS A 84 6.27 -6.88 -8.41
N GLY A 85 5.10 -7.19 -8.98
CA GLY A 85 4.00 -6.23 -9.14
C GLY A 85 3.47 -5.72 -7.80
N TYR A 86 3.23 -6.62 -6.84
CA TYR A 86 2.81 -6.23 -5.49
C TYR A 86 3.86 -5.39 -4.80
N ASN A 87 5.12 -5.80 -4.82
CA ASN A 87 6.20 -5.03 -4.21
C ASN A 87 6.28 -3.62 -4.79
N TYR A 88 6.24 -3.48 -6.13
CA TYR A 88 6.27 -2.17 -6.78
C TYR A 88 5.14 -1.25 -6.30
N ASN A 89 3.91 -1.77 -6.25
CA ASN A 89 2.75 -1.00 -5.82
C ASN A 89 2.78 -0.64 -4.33
N LEU A 90 3.18 -1.59 -3.47
CA LEU A 90 3.24 -1.38 -2.03
C LEU A 90 4.40 -0.48 -1.61
N ARG A 91 5.53 -0.46 -2.34
CA ARG A 91 6.61 0.50 -2.10
C ARG A 91 6.18 1.95 -2.39
N LYS A 92 5.22 2.18 -3.29
CA LYS A 92 4.61 3.52 -3.46
C LYS A 92 3.81 3.92 -2.24
N LEU A 93 3.01 3.00 -1.69
CA LEU A 93 2.29 3.22 -0.43
C LEU A 93 3.26 3.58 0.71
N GLN A 94 4.35 2.85 0.85
CA GLN A 94 5.39 3.10 1.86
C GLN A 94 6.03 4.49 1.73
N ARG A 95 6.30 4.94 0.51
CA ARG A 95 6.88 6.27 0.28
C ARG A 95 5.92 7.41 0.57
N TYR A 96 4.62 7.17 0.41
CA TYR A 96 3.60 8.18 0.64
C TYR A 96 3.28 8.35 2.12
N PHE A 97 3.23 7.26 2.88
CA PHE A 97 2.87 7.29 4.30
C PHE A 97 4.09 7.13 5.21
N ASN A 98 4.29 8.13 6.07
CA ASN A 98 5.29 8.10 7.14
C ASN A 98 4.59 8.02 8.51
N LYS A 99 3.73 7.01 8.69
CA LYS A 99 2.98 6.78 9.93
C LYS A 99 2.69 5.28 10.11
N PRO A 100 2.38 4.81 11.34
CA PRO A 100 2.04 3.42 11.58
C PRO A 100 0.83 2.99 10.75
N ILE A 101 0.84 1.74 10.30
CA ILE A 101 -0.20 1.18 9.46
C ILE A 101 -1.58 1.19 10.15
N SER A 102 -1.61 1.00 11.49
CA SER A 102 -2.82 1.03 12.30
C SER A 102 -3.52 2.39 12.32
N THR A 103 -2.80 3.47 11.95
CA THR A 103 -3.33 4.84 11.91
C THR A 103 -3.79 5.27 10.51
N ILE A 104 -3.60 4.43 9.50
CA ILE A 104 -4.03 4.72 8.13
C ILE A 104 -5.55 4.57 8.03
N THR A 105 -6.21 5.64 7.61
CA THR A 105 -7.68 5.72 7.51
C THR A 105 -8.15 5.66 6.06
N THR A 106 -9.46 5.44 5.86
CA THR A 106 -10.07 5.49 4.52
C THR A 106 -9.86 6.84 3.79
N PRO A 107 -9.99 8.02 4.45
CA PRO A 107 -9.62 9.29 3.82
C PRO A 107 -8.17 9.35 3.36
N ASP A 108 -7.23 8.82 4.15
CA ASP A 108 -5.81 8.77 3.74
C ASP A 108 -5.61 7.99 2.45
N ILE A 109 -6.23 6.80 2.36
CA ILE A 109 -6.16 5.99 1.13
C ILE A 109 -6.79 6.70 -0.06
N LYS A 110 -7.90 7.44 0.13
CA LYS A 110 -8.51 8.24 -0.95
C LYS A 110 -7.58 9.34 -1.44
N MET A 111 -6.88 10.03 -0.54
CA MET A 111 -5.89 11.06 -0.90
C MET A 111 -4.69 10.45 -1.63
N PHE A 112 -4.21 9.30 -1.18
CA PHE A 112 -3.18 8.55 -1.87
C PHE A 112 -3.61 8.12 -3.29
N MET A 113 -4.84 7.61 -3.44
CA MET A 113 -5.41 7.29 -4.75
C MET A 113 -5.49 8.52 -5.67
N TYR A 114 -5.89 9.66 -5.12
CA TYR A 114 -5.96 10.91 -5.87
C TYR A 114 -4.57 11.29 -6.40
N ALA A 115 -3.55 11.28 -5.55
CA ALA A 115 -2.17 11.58 -5.94
C ALA A 115 -1.63 10.63 -7.04
N GLU A 116 -1.97 9.34 -6.97
CA GLU A 116 -1.54 8.36 -7.97
C GLU A 116 -2.39 8.38 -9.26
N SER A 117 -3.59 8.96 -9.23
CA SER A 117 -4.51 8.98 -10.38
C SER A 117 -4.03 9.85 -11.54
N GLU A 118 -3.22 10.88 -11.28
CA GLU A 118 -2.67 11.75 -12.33
C GLU A 118 -1.77 11.00 -13.33
N SER A 119 -1.13 9.91 -12.88
CA SER A 119 -0.19 9.13 -13.67
C SER A 119 -0.75 7.84 -14.25
N LYS A 120 -2.04 7.52 -14.01
CA LYS A 120 -2.63 6.21 -14.36
C LYS A 120 -3.97 6.34 -15.09
N SER A 121 -4.18 5.44 -16.05
CA SER A 121 -5.52 5.24 -16.63
C SER A 121 -6.47 4.60 -15.59
N PRO A 122 -7.81 4.70 -15.77
CA PRO A 122 -8.79 4.07 -14.88
C PRO A 122 -8.54 2.57 -14.66
N ALA A 123 -8.21 1.81 -15.73
CA ALA A 123 -7.87 0.40 -15.65
C ALA A 123 -6.57 0.16 -14.86
N GLY A 124 -5.54 0.99 -15.13
CA GLY A 124 -4.28 0.95 -14.39
C GLY A 124 -4.46 1.28 -12.91
N MET A 125 -5.36 2.22 -12.59
CA MET A 125 -5.70 2.56 -11.22
C MET A 125 -6.42 1.42 -10.49
N ASN A 126 -7.33 0.72 -11.15
CA ASN A 126 -8.01 -0.45 -10.58
C ASN A 126 -7.03 -1.59 -10.30
N THR A 127 -6.11 -1.86 -11.24
CA THR A 127 -5.04 -2.86 -11.05
C THR A 127 -4.13 -2.49 -9.90
N PHE A 128 -3.71 -1.22 -9.81
CA PHE A 128 -2.91 -0.71 -8.70
C PHE A 128 -3.63 -0.90 -7.35
N MET A 129 -4.90 -0.49 -7.27
CA MET A 129 -5.71 -0.62 -6.05
C MET A 129 -5.99 -2.06 -5.64
N THR A 130 -5.99 -3.01 -6.58
CA THR A 130 -6.12 -4.43 -6.24
C THR A 130 -5.00 -4.90 -5.32
N SER A 131 -3.75 -4.49 -5.58
CA SER A 131 -2.60 -4.81 -4.72
C SER A 131 -2.75 -4.21 -3.32
N ILE A 132 -3.21 -2.95 -3.24
CA ILE A 132 -3.39 -2.23 -1.97
C ILE A 132 -4.51 -2.86 -1.13
N ARG A 133 -5.66 -3.17 -1.75
CA ARG A 133 -6.78 -3.85 -1.08
C ARG A 133 -6.38 -5.22 -0.55
N LEU A 134 -5.64 -6.00 -1.36
CA LEU A 134 -5.20 -7.32 -0.95
C LEU A 134 -4.28 -7.24 0.27
N PHE A 135 -3.39 -6.25 0.31
CA PHE A 135 -2.50 -6.02 1.43
C PHE A 135 -3.25 -5.63 2.71
N PHE A 136 -4.16 -4.64 2.65
CA PHE A 136 -4.94 -4.21 3.82
C PHE A 136 -5.89 -5.30 4.31
N LYS A 137 -6.49 -6.07 3.40
CA LYS A 137 -7.30 -7.23 3.78
C LYS A 137 -6.48 -8.31 4.48
N TRP A 138 -5.27 -8.58 4.00
CA TRP A 138 -4.35 -9.50 4.65
C TRP A 138 -3.97 -9.00 6.05
N LEU A 139 -3.64 -7.69 6.20
CA LEU A 139 -3.35 -7.11 7.51
C LEU A 139 -4.51 -7.24 8.50
N GLN A 140 -5.74 -7.12 8.04
CA GLN A 140 -6.93 -7.32 8.87
C GLN A 140 -7.08 -8.80 9.26
N ASN A 141 -6.85 -9.72 8.34
CA ASN A 141 -6.93 -11.17 8.61
C ASN A 141 -5.85 -11.65 9.59
N GLU A 142 -4.66 -11.04 9.55
CA GLU A 142 -3.55 -11.30 10.48
C GLU A 142 -3.64 -10.45 11.77
N GLU A 143 -4.78 -9.77 11.98
CA GLU A 143 -5.06 -8.95 13.17
C GLU A 143 -4.09 -7.78 13.43
N PHE A 144 -3.29 -7.37 12.43
CA PHE A 144 -2.44 -6.19 12.53
C PHE A 144 -3.23 -4.88 12.53
N ILE A 145 -4.43 -4.88 11.96
CA ILE A 145 -5.37 -3.77 11.96
C ILE A 145 -6.79 -4.27 12.28
N ILE A 146 -7.54 -3.47 13.00
CA ILE A 146 -8.92 -3.81 13.39
C ILE A 146 -9.88 -3.69 12.20
N LYS A 147 -9.66 -2.68 11.32
CA LYS A 147 -10.55 -2.35 10.22
C LYS A 147 -9.76 -2.10 8.95
N ASP A 148 -10.21 -2.73 7.83
CA ASP A 148 -9.65 -2.47 6.51
C ASP A 148 -10.06 -1.07 5.99
N PRO A 149 -9.11 -0.12 5.80
CA PRO A 149 -9.42 1.21 5.30
C PRO A 149 -9.85 1.22 3.82
N CYS A 150 -9.61 0.13 3.08
CA CYS A 150 -9.97 -0.01 1.67
C CYS A 150 -11.37 -0.60 1.46
N ALA A 151 -12.03 -1.15 2.48
CA ALA A 151 -13.27 -1.92 2.35
C ALA A 151 -14.42 -1.14 1.67
N SER A 152 -14.53 0.16 1.93
CA SER A 152 -15.59 1.03 1.37
C SER A 152 -15.21 1.73 0.06
N ILE A 153 -13.99 1.54 -0.43
CA ILE A 153 -13.51 2.21 -1.65
C ILE A 153 -14.00 1.44 -2.88
N LYS A 154 -14.76 2.10 -3.73
CA LYS A 154 -15.26 1.50 -4.99
C LYS A 154 -14.20 1.56 -6.08
N PRO A 155 -14.22 0.63 -7.07
CA PRO A 155 -13.39 0.72 -8.25
C PRO A 155 -13.68 1.99 -9.05
N VAL A 156 -12.66 2.48 -9.76
CA VAL A 156 -12.79 3.58 -10.71
C VAL A 156 -13.59 3.10 -11.92
N LYS A 157 -14.58 3.87 -12.36
CA LYS A 157 -15.37 3.53 -13.54
C LYS A 157 -14.50 3.56 -14.80
N GLU A 158 -14.46 2.45 -15.51
CA GLU A 158 -13.72 2.31 -16.76
C GLU A 158 -14.64 2.55 -17.96
N PRO A 159 -14.21 3.31 -18.97
CA PRO A 159 -14.92 3.40 -20.23
C PRO A 159 -14.87 2.04 -20.93
N LYS A 160 -16.03 1.57 -21.40
CA LYS A 160 -16.10 0.31 -22.16
C LYS A 160 -15.42 0.54 -23.50
N ARG A 161 -14.28 -0.10 -23.73
CA ARG A 161 -13.57 -0.08 -25.03
C ARG A 161 -13.97 -1.31 -25.82
N GLU A 162 -14.56 -1.10 -26.97
CA GLU A 162 -14.77 -2.18 -27.94
C GLU A 162 -13.44 -2.49 -28.62
N LYS A 163 -13.00 -3.73 -28.51
CA LYS A 163 -11.86 -4.23 -29.26
C LYS A 163 -12.36 -4.55 -30.67
N LYS A 164 -11.82 -3.86 -31.66
CA LYS A 164 -12.11 -4.15 -33.08
C LYS A 164 -11.10 -5.20 -33.56
N PRO A 165 -11.57 -6.39 -33.97
CA PRO A 165 -10.69 -7.39 -34.60
C PRO A 165 -10.22 -6.85 -35.95
N LEU A 166 -9.10 -7.39 -36.47
CA LEU A 166 -8.65 -7.13 -37.83
C LEU A 166 -9.63 -7.78 -38.80
N ASN A 167 -9.94 -7.08 -39.88
CA ASN A 167 -10.69 -7.67 -41.01
C ASN A 167 -9.76 -8.46 -41.93
N GLU A 168 -10.35 -9.22 -42.91
CA GLU A 168 -9.57 -10.06 -43.82
C GLU A 168 -8.56 -9.27 -44.66
N GLU A 169 -8.96 -8.09 -45.16
CA GLU A 169 -8.07 -7.23 -45.96
C GLU A 169 -6.86 -6.77 -45.12
N GLN A 170 -7.08 -6.40 -43.86
CA GLN A 170 -6.00 -6.00 -42.94
C GLN A 170 -5.09 -7.17 -42.59
N LEU A 171 -5.63 -8.38 -42.50
CA LEU A 171 -4.84 -9.60 -42.31
C LEU A 171 -3.97 -9.94 -43.52
N GLU A 172 -4.48 -9.78 -44.74
CA GLU A 172 -3.68 -9.98 -45.96
C GLU A 172 -2.55 -8.95 -46.05
N ILE A 173 -2.83 -7.67 -45.81
CA ILE A 173 -1.80 -6.63 -45.74
C ILE A 173 -0.72 -6.99 -44.70
N LEU A 174 -1.14 -7.49 -43.53
CA LEU A 174 -0.21 -7.92 -42.51
C LEU A 174 0.66 -9.10 -42.95
N ARG A 175 0.08 -10.08 -43.66
CA ARG A 175 0.79 -11.22 -44.24
C ARG A 175 1.84 -10.79 -45.27
N ASP A 176 1.49 -9.83 -46.13
CA ASP A 176 2.38 -9.31 -47.14
C ASP A 176 3.54 -8.48 -46.58
N CYS A 177 3.33 -7.83 -45.42
CA CYS A 177 4.38 -7.12 -44.68
C CYS A 177 5.42 -8.06 -44.03
N MET A 178 5.13 -9.36 -43.91
CA MET A 178 6.05 -10.33 -43.28
C MET A 178 7.16 -10.74 -44.23
N LEU A 179 8.34 -10.12 -44.05
CA LEU A 179 9.51 -10.33 -44.94
C LEU A 179 10.20 -11.68 -44.71
N SER A 180 10.09 -12.24 -43.48
CA SER A 180 10.73 -13.51 -43.17
C SER A 180 9.73 -14.67 -43.07
N ARG A 181 10.15 -15.87 -43.47
CA ARG A 181 9.35 -17.10 -43.28
C ARG A 181 9.04 -17.37 -41.82
N ARG A 182 9.96 -17.02 -40.95
CA ARG A 182 9.79 -17.17 -39.49
C ARG A 182 8.65 -16.28 -38.98
N ASP A 183 8.65 -15.01 -39.35
CA ASP A 183 7.66 -14.04 -38.84
C ASP A 183 6.27 -14.40 -39.36
N ARG A 184 6.19 -14.84 -40.63
CA ARG A 184 4.94 -15.35 -41.23
C ARG A 184 4.44 -16.60 -40.46
N ALA A 185 5.31 -17.56 -40.16
CA ALA A 185 4.94 -18.75 -39.39
C ALA A 185 4.44 -18.41 -37.99
N ILE A 186 5.06 -17.44 -37.32
CA ILE A 186 4.61 -16.96 -35.99
C ILE A 186 3.23 -16.30 -36.11
N LEU A 187 3.00 -15.46 -37.12
CA LEU A 187 1.71 -14.83 -37.36
C LEU A 187 0.61 -15.89 -37.59
N GLU A 188 0.83 -16.86 -38.49
CA GLU A 188 -0.15 -17.91 -38.76
C GLU A 188 -0.41 -18.78 -37.53
N PHE A 189 0.63 -19.02 -36.69
CA PHE A 189 0.47 -19.74 -35.45
C PHE A 189 -0.44 -18.99 -34.47
N PHE A 190 -0.29 -17.65 -34.34
CA PHE A 190 -1.17 -16.82 -33.52
C PHE A 190 -2.61 -16.84 -34.04
N LEU A 191 -2.79 -16.73 -35.36
CA LEU A 191 -4.11 -16.69 -36.01
C LEU A 191 -4.86 -18.01 -35.84
N SER A 192 -4.14 -19.13 -36.01
CA SER A 192 -4.73 -20.47 -35.95
C SER A 192 -5.00 -20.95 -34.52
N THR A 193 -4.15 -20.59 -33.55
CA THR A 193 -4.24 -21.11 -32.17
C THR A 193 -4.89 -20.15 -31.16
N GLY A 194 -4.84 -18.85 -31.42
CA GLY A 194 -5.26 -17.84 -30.46
C GLY A 194 -4.41 -17.78 -29.17
N CYS A 195 -3.24 -18.43 -29.16
CA CYS A 195 -2.33 -18.44 -28.00
C CYS A 195 -1.82 -17.06 -27.65
N ARG A 196 -1.50 -16.85 -26.35
CA ARG A 196 -0.85 -15.61 -25.91
C ARG A 196 0.62 -15.57 -26.31
N VAL A 197 1.17 -14.37 -26.49
CA VAL A 197 2.60 -14.17 -26.89
C VAL A 197 3.56 -14.97 -25.99
N GLY A 198 3.34 -14.97 -24.66
CA GLY A 198 4.17 -15.74 -23.73
C GLY A 198 4.02 -17.25 -23.87
N GLU A 199 2.87 -17.75 -24.30
CA GLU A 199 2.64 -19.17 -24.58
C GLU A 199 3.39 -19.58 -25.84
N VAL A 200 3.24 -18.80 -26.94
CA VAL A 200 3.96 -19.06 -28.22
C VAL A 200 5.48 -19.03 -28.02
N GLY A 201 6.00 -18.09 -27.21
CA GLY A 201 7.43 -18.00 -26.92
C GLY A 201 8.01 -19.22 -26.16
N ASN A 202 7.16 -20.02 -25.51
CA ASN A 202 7.55 -21.22 -24.76
C ASN A 202 7.20 -22.54 -25.45
N VAL A 203 6.56 -22.51 -26.66
CA VAL A 203 6.22 -23.71 -27.42
C VAL A 203 7.49 -24.44 -27.85
N LYS A 204 7.52 -25.74 -27.59
CA LYS A 204 8.57 -26.66 -28.02
C LYS A 204 8.07 -27.48 -29.21
N VAL A 205 8.98 -27.97 -30.03
CA VAL A 205 8.65 -28.86 -31.17
C VAL A 205 7.91 -30.12 -30.70
N SER A 206 8.21 -30.61 -29.50
CA SER A 206 7.50 -31.71 -28.85
C SER A 206 6.03 -31.47 -28.57
N ASP A 207 5.61 -30.20 -28.48
CA ASP A 207 4.24 -29.82 -28.19
C ASP A 207 3.36 -29.75 -29.45
N LEU A 208 3.98 -29.95 -30.60
CA LEU A 208 3.32 -29.92 -31.92
C LEU A 208 3.04 -31.35 -32.42
N ASP A 209 1.78 -31.66 -32.68
CA ASP A 209 1.38 -32.90 -33.31
C ASP A 209 1.19 -32.67 -34.82
N PHE A 210 2.20 -33.02 -35.63
CA PHE A 210 2.17 -32.87 -37.08
C PHE A 210 1.27 -33.89 -37.78
N ASN A 211 0.74 -34.90 -37.07
CA ASN A 211 -0.07 -35.96 -37.65
C ASN A 211 -1.59 -35.66 -37.55
N LYS A 212 -1.97 -34.72 -36.71
CA LYS A 212 -3.35 -34.23 -36.60
C LYS A 212 -3.51 -33.00 -37.49
N LYS A 213 -4.38 -33.12 -38.50
CA LYS A 213 -4.86 -32.00 -39.27
C LYS A 213 -6.03 -31.31 -38.61
#